data_98e5063fed9ca07d9606973fe4c22174
#
_entry.id   98e5063fed9ca07d9606973fe4c22174
#
_cell.length_a   1.000
_cell.length_b   1.000
_cell.length_c   1.000
_cell.angle_alpha   90.00
_cell.angle_beta   90.00
_cell.angle_gamma   90.00
#
_symmetry.space_group_name_H-M   'P 1'
#
loop_
_entity.id
_entity.type
_entity.pdbx_description
1 polymer ?
#
loop_
_entity_poly.entity_id
_entity_poly.type
_entity_poly.pdbx_seq_one_letter_code
_entity_poly.pdbx_strand_id
1 'polypeptide(L)'
;MAVTGGTVDMKTAVGFPFPQGCTVEGQTVNFSVAVPEGQTCELIIYKKGARASAFSQEMPYSDVAGNLHFLSVVLEQPEDYEYCYKIGGKIVPDPYGKAFSGREHWSVSKGKEKRKLRTRIVTDTFDWEKSQFPHLKKEDVIAYSLHVRGFTKHSSSGVAHKGTFDGVTEKLPYLQKLGINQIHLMPVYEFDENQRHVNYWGYGKAYFFAPKASYAAGDPVNEMKSLVRQMHLAGIEVILEMPFTEGTTFSLILDCLRYWVMQYHVAVSYTHLRAHETCADL
;
A
#
# COMPACT_ATOMS: atom_id res chain seq x y z
N MET A 1 -6.79 -8.87 -37.71
CA MET A 1 -5.84 -9.88 -37.25
C MET A 1 -5.96 -9.97 -35.74
N ALA A 2 -6.51 -11.06 -35.22
CA ALA A 2 -6.63 -11.30 -33.78
C ALA A 2 -5.26 -11.70 -33.25
N VAL A 3 -4.70 -10.90 -32.37
CA VAL A 3 -3.50 -11.26 -31.62
C VAL A 3 -3.94 -12.27 -30.55
N THR A 4 -3.71 -13.52 -30.82
CA THR A 4 -3.80 -14.60 -29.84
C THR A 4 -2.73 -14.34 -28.79
N GLY A 5 -3.14 -13.94 -27.57
CA GLY A 5 -2.26 -13.80 -26.43
C GLY A 5 -1.69 -15.17 -26.07
N GLY A 6 -0.42 -15.40 -26.39
CA GLY A 6 0.31 -16.58 -25.92
C GLY A 6 0.41 -16.52 -24.40
N THR A 7 -0.13 -17.52 -23.71
CA THR A 7 0.18 -17.81 -22.32
C THR A 7 1.68 -18.09 -22.23
N VAL A 8 2.39 -17.25 -21.48
CA VAL A 8 3.81 -17.50 -21.17
C VAL A 8 3.83 -18.71 -20.23
N ASP A 9 4.60 -19.72 -20.57
CA ASP A 9 4.79 -20.90 -19.72
C ASP A 9 5.64 -20.48 -18.50
N MET A 10 4.97 -20.02 -17.43
CA MET A 10 5.62 -19.61 -16.19
C MET A 10 5.86 -20.84 -15.32
N LYS A 11 7.09 -21.03 -14.88
CA LYS A 11 7.42 -22.10 -13.94
C LYS A 11 6.77 -21.83 -12.60
N THR A 12 6.06 -22.84 -12.08
CA THR A 12 5.40 -22.78 -10.77
C THR A 12 5.96 -23.82 -9.83
N ALA A 13 5.87 -23.55 -8.54
CA ALA A 13 6.21 -24.48 -7.46
C ALA A 13 5.24 -24.31 -6.30
N VAL A 14 5.22 -25.27 -5.38
CA VAL A 14 4.52 -25.14 -4.12
C VAL A 14 5.14 -23.95 -3.37
N GLY A 15 4.31 -22.98 -3.02
CA GLY A 15 4.72 -21.79 -2.30
C GLY A 15 4.78 -22.01 -0.79
N PHE A 16 4.81 -20.88 -0.08
CA PHE A 16 4.80 -20.84 1.40
C PHE A 16 3.56 -20.09 1.89
N PRO A 17 2.94 -20.55 3.01
CA PRO A 17 1.74 -19.89 3.54
C PRO A 17 2.04 -18.52 4.16
N PHE A 18 3.26 -18.30 4.62
CA PHE A 18 3.67 -17.05 5.27
C PHE A 18 4.99 -16.50 4.69
N PRO A 19 5.13 -15.16 4.70
CA PRO A 19 4.11 -14.16 5.04
C PRO A 19 2.97 -14.12 4.01
N GLN A 20 1.78 -13.67 4.43
CA GLN A 20 0.66 -13.47 3.51
C GLN A 20 0.95 -12.32 2.53
N GLY A 21 0.26 -12.33 1.39
CA GLY A 21 0.47 -11.39 0.30
C GLY A 21 1.52 -11.86 -0.69
N CYS A 22 2.14 -10.92 -1.38
CA CYS A 22 3.19 -11.18 -2.37
C CYS A 22 4.56 -10.90 -1.77
N THR A 23 5.45 -11.88 -1.83
CA THR A 23 6.88 -11.76 -1.45
C THR A 23 7.77 -12.13 -2.62
N VAL A 24 8.88 -11.41 -2.78
CA VAL A 24 9.82 -11.57 -3.89
C VAL A 24 11.19 -11.95 -3.36
N GLU A 25 11.73 -13.04 -3.90
CA GLU A 25 13.09 -13.50 -3.62
C GLU A 25 13.81 -13.80 -4.94
N GLY A 26 14.58 -12.84 -5.40
CA GLY A 26 15.15 -12.85 -6.75
C GLY A 26 14.04 -12.87 -7.82
N GLN A 27 14.00 -13.92 -8.62
CA GLN A 27 12.96 -14.13 -9.64
C GLN A 27 11.76 -14.94 -9.12
N THR A 28 11.85 -15.53 -7.93
CA THR A 28 10.77 -16.30 -7.35
C THR A 28 9.82 -15.38 -6.61
N VAL A 29 8.56 -15.43 -6.96
CA VAL A 29 7.49 -14.64 -6.35
C VAL A 29 6.51 -15.60 -5.68
N ASN A 30 6.39 -15.50 -4.36
CA ASN A 30 5.42 -16.27 -3.60
C ASN A 30 4.15 -15.45 -3.36
N PHE A 31 3.02 -16.06 -3.60
CA PHE A 31 1.69 -15.49 -3.38
C PHE A 31 0.97 -16.32 -2.32
N SER A 32 0.43 -15.67 -1.29
CA SER A 32 -0.32 -16.32 -0.23
C SER A 32 -1.53 -15.46 0.16
N VAL A 33 -2.70 -16.08 0.21
CA VAL A 33 -3.96 -15.38 0.54
C VAL A 33 -4.90 -16.27 1.33
N ALA A 34 -5.56 -15.67 2.34
CA ALA A 34 -6.64 -16.32 3.06
C ALA A 34 -7.92 -16.32 2.22
N VAL A 35 -8.53 -17.51 2.09
CA VAL A 35 -9.74 -17.72 1.28
C VAL A 35 -10.86 -18.24 2.18
N PRO A 36 -12.09 -17.75 2.05
CA PRO A 36 -13.20 -18.29 2.81
C PRO A 36 -13.37 -19.80 2.58
N GLU A 37 -13.72 -20.52 3.63
CA GLU A 37 -13.89 -21.98 3.58
C GLU A 37 -14.80 -22.41 2.44
N GLY A 38 -14.43 -23.48 1.75
CA GLY A 38 -15.18 -24.05 0.61
C GLY A 38 -15.09 -23.26 -0.70
N GLN A 39 -14.29 -22.19 -0.77
CA GLN A 39 -14.08 -21.45 -2.01
C GLN A 39 -12.73 -21.80 -2.64
N THR A 40 -12.69 -21.79 -3.97
CA THR A 40 -11.44 -21.90 -4.74
C THR A 40 -10.79 -20.54 -4.94
N CYS A 41 -9.47 -20.55 -5.12
CA CYS A 41 -8.69 -19.37 -5.43
C CYS A 41 -7.83 -19.60 -6.67
N GLU A 42 -7.91 -18.69 -7.63
CA GLU A 42 -7.09 -18.67 -8.83
C GLU A 42 -6.22 -17.42 -8.81
N LEU A 43 -4.90 -17.58 -8.99
CA LEU A 43 -3.96 -16.47 -9.19
C LEU A 43 -3.99 -16.07 -10.66
N ILE A 44 -4.19 -14.79 -10.92
CA ILE A 44 -4.16 -14.23 -12.27
C ILE A 44 -3.08 -13.16 -12.34
N ILE A 45 -2.08 -13.35 -13.20
CA ILE A 45 -0.96 -12.43 -13.41
C ILE A 45 -1.09 -11.74 -14.77
N TYR A 46 -0.78 -10.47 -14.79
CA TYR A 46 -0.80 -9.62 -15.97
C TYR A 46 0.55 -8.95 -16.17
N LYS A 47 0.98 -8.72 -17.40
CA LYS A 47 2.03 -7.71 -17.62
C LYS A 47 1.49 -6.33 -17.29
N LYS A 48 2.31 -5.49 -16.72
CA LYS A 48 1.94 -4.13 -16.30
C LYS A 48 1.26 -3.38 -17.45
N GLY A 49 0.05 -2.94 -17.20
CA GLY A 49 -0.76 -2.23 -18.17
C GLY A 49 -1.46 -3.08 -19.23
N ALA A 50 -1.24 -4.39 -19.29
CA ALA A 50 -1.91 -5.25 -20.24
C ALA A 50 -3.38 -5.50 -19.86
N ARG A 51 -4.25 -5.70 -20.86
CA ARG A 51 -5.66 -6.09 -20.64
C ARG A 51 -5.82 -7.59 -20.44
N ALA A 52 -5.12 -8.39 -21.22
CA ALA A 52 -5.14 -9.84 -21.14
C ALA A 52 -4.21 -10.34 -20.03
N SER A 53 -4.60 -11.42 -19.36
CA SER A 53 -3.72 -12.12 -18.42
C SER A 53 -2.57 -12.80 -19.17
N ALA A 54 -1.39 -12.78 -18.57
CA ALA A 54 -0.23 -13.52 -19.04
C ALA A 54 -0.19 -14.93 -18.45
N PHE A 55 -0.83 -15.12 -17.28
CA PHE A 55 -0.84 -16.38 -16.55
C PHE A 55 -2.12 -16.48 -15.70
N SER A 56 -2.62 -17.70 -15.54
CA SER A 56 -3.72 -17.98 -14.62
C SER A 56 -3.62 -19.43 -14.17
N GLN A 57 -3.66 -19.65 -12.85
CA GLN A 57 -3.60 -20.97 -12.26
C GLN A 57 -4.35 -21.03 -10.94
N GLU A 58 -5.05 -22.14 -10.71
CA GLU A 58 -5.65 -22.43 -9.40
C GLU A 58 -4.54 -22.62 -8.35
N MET A 59 -4.69 -21.95 -7.22
CA MET A 59 -3.75 -22.04 -6.12
C MET A 59 -4.09 -23.22 -5.23
N PRO A 60 -3.10 -24.09 -4.90
CA PRO A 60 -3.35 -25.22 -4.04
C PRO A 60 -3.77 -24.79 -2.63
N TYR A 61 -4.63 -25.57 -2.03
CA TYR A 61 -5.05 -25.49 -0.65
C TYR A 61 -4.17 -26.41 0.22
N SER A 62 -3.92 -26.02 1.44
CA SER A 62 -3.19 -26.86 2.40
C SER A 62 -3.93 -26.94 3.73
N ASP A 63 -4.35 -28.12 4.13
CA ASP A 63 -5.01 -28.38 5.41
C ASP A 63 -4.15 -28.00 6.62
N VAL A 64 -2.82 -28.00 6.46
CA VAL A 64 -1.86 -27.65 7.53
C VAL A 64 -1.83 -26.14 7.78
N ALA A 65 -2.09 -25.34 6.76
CA ALA A 65 -2.04 -23.87 6.83
C ALA A 65 -3.42 -23.23 7.03
N GLY A 66 -4.44 -24.00 7.34
CA GLY A 66 -5.81 -23.53 7.48
C GLY A 66 -6.42 -23.14 6.14
N ASN A 67 -7.01 -21.95 6.05
CA ASN A 67 -7.66 -21.46 4.82
C ASN A 67 -6.72 -20.67 3.88
N LEU A 68 -5.39 -20.88 3.98
CA LEU A 68 -4.42 -20.23 3.12
C LEU A 68 -4.22 -20.99 1.82
N HIS A 69 -4.33 -20.28 0.70
CA HIS A 69 -3.92 -20.74 -0.62
C HIS A 69 -2.60 -20.06 -1.00
N PHE A 70 -1.64 -20.82 -1.49
CA PHE A 70 -0.33 -20.26 -1.81
C PHE A 70 0.31 -20.95 -3.02
N LEU A 71 1.09 -20.18 -3.78
CA LEU A 71 1.74 -20.61 -5.01
C LEU A 71 3.00 -19.75 -5.24
N SER A 72 4.09 -20.39 -5.63
CA SER A 72 5.28 -19.67 -6.12
C SER A 72 5.35 -19.70 -7.64
N VAL A 73 5.72 -18.56 -8.23
CA VAL A 73 5.87 -18.39 -9.68
C VAL A 73 7.22 -17.75 -9.97
N VAL A 74 7.93 -18.21 -10.98
CA VAL A 74 9.19 -17.58 -11.43
C VAL A 74 8.88 -16.51 -12.47
N LEU A 75 9.29 -15.28 -12.19
CA LEU A 75 9.15 -14.10 -13.05
C LEU A 75 10.52 -13.47 -13.27
N GLU A 76 10.91 -13.22 -14.53
CA GLU A 76 12.23 -12.63 -14.84
C GLU A 76 12.42 -11.24 -14.25
N GLN A 77 11.38 -10.41 -14.33
CA GLN A 77 11.32 -9.04 -13.79
C GLN A 77 9.98 -8.87 -13.05
N PRO A 78 9.91 -9.27 -11.77
CA PRO A 78 8.66 -9.27 -11.01
C PRO A 78 7.91 -7.94 -11.03
N GLU A 79 8.61 -6.81 -11.01
CA GLU A 79 8.08 -5.45 -11.04
C GLU A 79 7.32 -5.08 -12.32
N ASP A 80 7.51 -5.85 -13.39
CA ASP A 80 6.79 -5.67 -14.66
C ASP A 80 5.42 -6.36 -14.67
N TYR A 81 5.02 -6.95 -13.53
CA TYR A 81 3.76 -7.66 -13.43
C TYR A 81 2.82 -7.08 -12.37
N GLU A 82 1.55 -7.30 -12.64
CA GLU A 82 0.42 -7.02 -11.78
C GLU A 82 -0.38 -8.30 -11.57
N TYR A 83 -1.08 -8.43 -10.47
CA TYR A 83 -1.88 -9.61 -10.21
C TYR A 83 -3.19 -9.32 -9.50
N CYS A 84 -4.07 -10.28 -9.52
CA CYS A 84 -5.29 -10.36 -8.73
C CYS A 84 -5.56 -11.81 -8.35
N TYR A 85 -6.38 -12.00 -7.35
CA TYR A 85 -6.98 -13.30 -7.08
C TYR A 85 -8.39 -13.38 -7.65
N LYS A 86 -8.82 -14.59 -8.03
CA LYS A 86 -10.21 -14.87 -8.33
C LYS A 86 -10.71 -15.87 -7.30
N ILE A 87 -11.49 -15.37 -6.34
CA ILE A 87 -12.00 -16.10 -5.18
C ILE A 87 -13.51 -16.25 -5.34
N GLY A 88 -14.03 -17.49 -5.33
CA GLY A 88 -15.44 -17.75 -5.51
C GLY A 88 -16.03 -17.13 -6.81
N GLY A 89 -15.21 -17.09 -7.88
CA GLY A 89 -15.58 -16.50 -9.16
C GLY A 89 -15.45 -14.97 -9.26
N LYS A 90 -15.12 -14.27 -8.18
CA LYS A 90 -14.93 -12.81 -8.15
C LYS A 90 -13.45 -12.43 -8.19
N ILE A 91 -13.09 -11.48 -9.06
CA ILE A 91 -11.74 -10.92 -9.11
C ILE A 91 -11.59 -9.90 -8.00
N VAL A 92 -10.60 -10.11 -7.13
CA VAL A 92 -10.27 -9.25 -6.00
C VAL A 92 -8.77 -8.94 -5.98
N PRO A 93 -8.36 -7.70 -5.69
CA PRO A 93 -6.98 -7.38 -5.41
C PRO A 93 -6.52 -8.03 -4.10
N ASP A 94 -5.21 -8.12 -3.91
CA ASP A 94 -4.64 -8.67 -2.69
C ASP A 94 -4.90 -7.74 -1.48
N PRO A 95 -5.49 -8.24 -0.38
CA PRO A 95 -5.62 -7.47 0.87
C PRO A 95 -4.27 -7.03 1.47
N TYR A 96 -3.19 -7.79 1.22
CA TYR A 96 -1.82 -7.49 1.63
C TYR A 96 -1.02 -6.77 0.53
N GLY A 97 -1.69 -6.27 -0.51
CA GLY A 97 -1.06 -5.58 -1.63
C GLY A 97 -0.30 -4.33 -1.20
N LYS A 98 0.96 -4.22 -1.62
CA LYS A 98 1.89 -3.14 -1.25
C LYS A 98 1.85 -1.94 -2.19
N ALA A 99 1.28 -2.09 -3.37
CA ALA A 99 1.00 -1.04 -4.34
C ALA A 99 -0.11 -1.46 -5.30
N PHE A 100 -0.79 -0.48 -5.89
CA PHE A 100 -1.88 -0.73 -6.82
C PHE A 100 -1.74 0.10 -8.09
N SER A 101 -2.29 -0.42 -9.19
CA SER A 101 -2.52 0.29 -10.43
C SER A 101 -4.02 0.48 -10.69
N GLY A 102 -4.35 1.51 -11.48
CA GLY A 102 -5.73 1.85 -11.82
C GLY A 102 -6.35 2.95 -10.96
N ARG A 103 -5.60 3.50 -10.00
CA ARG A 103 -6.02 4.61 -9.12
C ARG A 103 -4.99 5.73 -9.01
N GLU A 104 -4.20 5.91 -10.04
CA GLU A 104 -3.13 6.92 -10.09
C GLU A 104 -3.68 8.36 -10.08
N HIS A 105 -4.94 8.54 -10.44
CA HIS A 105 -5.57 9.85 -10.51
C HIS A 105 -6.72 10.01 -9.50
N TRP A 106 -6.64 11.07 -8.71
CA TRP A 106 -7.68 11.41 -7.74
C TRP A 106 -9.03 11.70 -8.40
N SER A 107 -10.09 11.10 -7.86
CA SER A 107 -11.48 11.39 -8.21
C SER A 107 -11.85 11.14 -9.68
N VAL A 108 -11.27 10.12 -10.30
CA VAL A 108 -11.76 9.64 -11.59
C VAL A 108 -13.10 8.94 -11.36
N SER A 109 -14.17 9.46 -11.97
CA SER A 109 -15.52 8.90 -11.82
C SER A 109 -15.60 7.46 -12.33
N LYS A 110 -16.35 6.61 -11.60
CA LYS A 110 -16.64 5.22 -12.00
C LYS A 110 -17.08 5.16 -13.46
N GLY A 111 -16.47 4.25 -14.22
CA GLY A 111 -16.71 4.11 -15.67
C GLY A 111 -15.78 4.92 -16.57
N LYS A 112 -15.02 5.88 -16.03
CA LYS A 112 -13.91 6.55 -16.73
C LYS A 112 -12.55 5.99 -16.32
N GLU A 113 -12.51 5.07 -15.36
CA GLU A 113 -11.30 4.32 -15.01
C GLU A 113 -10.84 3.52 -16.21
N LYS A 114 -9.72 3.90 -16.76
CA LYS A 114 -9.13 3.23 -17.93
C LYS A 114 -8.69 1.80 -17.62
N ARG A 115 -8.49 1.47 -16.35
CA ARG A 115 -7.99 0.18 -15.86
C ARG A 115 -8.74 -0.28 -14.61
N LYS A 116 -8.86 -1.60 -14.45
CA LYS A 116 -9.32 -2.22 -13.19
C LYS A 116 -8.22 -2.13 -12.15
N LEU A 117 -8.60 -2.01 -10.89
CA LEU A 117 -7.68 -2.06 -9.77
C LEU A 117 -6.94 -3.41 -9.76
N ARG A 118 -5.62 -3.37 -9.75
CA ARG A 118 -4.75 -4.55 -9.66
C ARG A 118 -3.64 -4.31 -8.67
N THR A 119 -3.21 -5.37 -8.01
CA THR A 119 -2.06 -5.34 -7.13
C THR A 119 -0.78 -5.39 -7.96
N ARG A 120 0.16 -4.49 -7.66
CA ARG A 120 1.50 -4.48 -8.26
C ARG A 120 2.43 -5.37 -7.45
N ILE A 121 3.35 -6.06 -8.12
CA ILE A 121 4.47 -6.71 -7.46
C ILE A 121 5.50 -5.62 -7.14
N VAL A 122 5.92 -5.54 -5.89
CA VAL A 122 6.87 -4.54 -5.40
C VAL A 122 8.14 -5.23 -4.98
N THR A 123 9.26 -4.84 -5.59
CA THR A 123 10.62 -5.19 -5.16
C THR A 123 11.17 -4.02 -4.36
N ASP A 124 11.66 -4.28 -3.14
CA ASP A 124 12.16 -3.20 -2.29
C ASP A 124 13.67 -3.02 -2.49
N THR A 125 14.01 -1.91 -3.13
CA THR A 125 15.41 -1.50 -3.37
C THR A 125 15.67 -0.08 -2.87
N PHE A 126 14.80 0.45 -2.00
CA PHE A 126 14.91 1.82 -1.55
C PHE A 126 16.12 2.01 -0.62
N ASP A 127 16.98 2.96 -0.96
CA ASP A 127 18.12 3.34 -0.13
C ASP A 127 17.69 4.39 0.93
N TRP A 128 17.73 3.99 2.19
CA TRP A 128 17.46 4.86 3.33
C TRP A 128 18.62 5.77 3.69
N GLU A 129 19.80 5.59 3.06
CA GLU A 129 21.02 6.32 3.38
C GLU A 129 21.35 6.23 4.89
N LYS A 130 21.57 7.39 5.54
CA LYS A 130 21.82 7.50 6.99
C LYS A 130 20.60 7.92 7.78
N SER A 131 19.42 7.89 7.15
CA SER A 131 18.16 8.29 7.80
C SER A 131 17.81 7.31 8.91
N GLN A 132 17.50 7.85 10.08
CA GLN A 132 17.03 7.10 11.24
C GLN A 132 15.83 7.83 11.86
N PHE A 133 14.97 7.07 12.53
CA PHE A 133 13.85 7.64 13.29
C PHE A 133 14.41 8.57 14.38
N PRO A 134 13.95 9.84 14.51
CA PRO A 134 14.58 10.84 15.37
C PRO A 134 14.51 10.55 16.88
N HIS A 135 13.54 9.75 17.35
CA HIS A 135 13.35 9.42 18.78
C HIS A 135 13.25 10.66 19.70
N LEU A 136 12.30 11.52 19.42
CA LEU A 136 12.05 12.72 20.21
C LEU A 136 11.58 12.37 21.62
N LYS A 137 11.98 13.18 22.61
CA LYS A 137 11.39 13.10 23.94
C LYS A 137 9.96 13.63 23.88
N LYS A 138 9.05 12.96 24.59
CA LYS A 138 7.60 13.27 24.56
C LYS A 138 7.30 14.74 24.91
N GLU A 139 8.03 15.32 25.84
CA GLU A 139 7.91 16.70 26.26
C GLU A 139 8.38 17.73 25.22
N ASP A 140 9.21 17.32 24.26
CA ASP A 140 9.77 18.20 23.22
C ASP A 140 8.97 18.17 21.92
N VAL A 141 7.91 17.33 21.84
CA VAL A 141 7.14 17.13 20.61
C VAL A 141 6.27 18.34 20.30
N ILE A 142 6.44 18.87 19.08
CA ILE A 142 5.56 19.87 18.46
C ILE A 142 4.99 19.24 17.21
N ALA A 143 3.78 18.67 17.32
CA ALA A 143 3.14 17.92 16.27
C ALA A 143 2.28 18.76 15.34
N TYR A 144 2.26 18.42 14.05
CA TYR A 144 1.40 19.02 13.04
C TYR A 144 0.67 17.92 12.27
N SER A 145 -0.66 17.88 12.38
CA SER A 145 -1.48 16.94 11.65
C SER A 145 -1.81 17.50 10.26
N LEU A 146 -1.59 16.73 9.21
CA LEU A 146 -1.85 17.15 7.84
C LEU A 146 -2.41 16.03 6.96
N HIS A 147 -3.25 16.42 6.01
CA HIS A 147 -3.72 15.57 4.93
C HIS A 147 -2.84 15.82 3.70
N VAL A 148 -2.18 14.78 3.17
CA VAL A 148 -1.20 14.91 2.07
C VAL A 148 -1.73 15.77 0.92
N ARG A 149 -2.90 15.41 0.40
CA ARG A 149 -3.51 16.17 -0.69
C ARG A 149 -3.96 17.57 -0.27
N GLY A 150 -4.63 17.69 0.89
CA GLY A 150 -5.17 18.97 1.37
C GLY A 150 -4.10 20.02 1.64
N PHE A 151 -2.96 19.59 2.15
CA PHE A 151 -1.86 20.48 2.56
C PHE A 151 -1.25 21.26 1.39
N THR A 152 -1.15 20.65 0.21
CA THR A 152 -0.43 21.26 -0.92
C THR A 152 -1.24 21.42 -2.20
N LYS A 153 -2.51 20.98 -2.25
CA LYS A 153 -3.31 20.98 -3.50
C LYS A 153 -3.65 22.37 -4.01
N HIS A 154 -3.90 23.34 -3.11
CA HIS A 154 -4.25 24.70 -3.49
C HIS A 154 -3.07 25.41 -4.15
N SER A 155 -3.36 26.33 -5.09
CA SER A 155 -2.33 27.05 -5.85
C SER A 155 -1.41 27.89 -4.97
N SER A 156 -1.92 28.43 -3.84
CA SER A 156 -1.13 29.20 -2.86
C SER A 156 -0.05 28.39 -2.14
N SER A 157 -0.05 27.06 -2.27
CA SER A 157 1.00 26.24 -1.69
C SER A 157 2.38 26.54 -2.27
N GLY A 158 2.44 26.96 -3.53
CA GLY A 158 3.69 27.31 -4.22
C GLY A 158 4.59 26.10 -4.55
N VAL A 159 4.10 24.85 -4.37
CA VAL A 159 4.86 23.64 -4.70
C VAL A 159 4.63 23.18 -6.14
N ALA A 160 5.58 22.45 -6.71
CA ALA A 160 5.47 21.88 -8.04
C ALA A 160 4.52 20.66 -8.04
N HIS A 161 4.70 19.73 -7.10
CA HIS A 161 3.95 18.47 -7.04
C HIS A 161 2.74 18.57 -6.09
N LYS A 162 1.73 19.32 -6.51
CA LYS A 162 0.56 19.66 -5.67
C LYS A 162 -0.29 18.46 -5.30
N GLY A 163 -0.49 18.24 -4.00
CA GLY A 163 -1.36 17.20 -3.46
C GLY A 163 -0.72 15.82 -3.44
N THR A 164 0.60 15.74 -3.45
CA THR A 164 1.39 14.51 -3.45
C THR A 164 2.36 14.45 -2.27
N PHE A 165 2.99 13.29 -2.05
CA PHE A 165 4.05 13.09 -1.07
C PHE A 165 5.22 14.03 -1.33
N ASP A 166 5.64 14.17 -2.60
CA ASP A 166 6.69 15.12 -2.99
C ASP A 166 6.31 16.56 -2.67
N GLY A 167 5.03 16.93 -2.88
CA GLY A 167 4.55 18.25 -2.50
C GLY A 167 4.65 18.53 -1.00
N VAL A 168 4.45 17.52 -0.15
CA VAL A 168 4.69 17.64 1.30
C VAL A 168 6.18 17.79 1.58
N THR A 169 7.04 17.03 0.89
CA THR A 169 8.50 17.14 0.98
C THR A 169 8.99 18.53 0.60
N GLU A 170 8.45 19.14 -0.46
CA GLU A 170 8.75 20.52 -0.86
C GLU A 170 8.41 21.54 0.23
N LYS A 171 7.50 21.21 1.16
CA LYS A 171 7.14 22.06 2.32
C LYS A 171 8.04 21.86 3.55
N LEU A 172 9.06 21.01 3.48
CA LEU A 172 9.98 20.78 4.59
C LEU A 172 10.58 22.08 5.17
N PRO A 173 11.08 23.06 4.36
CA PRO A 173 11.59 24.31 4.91
C PRO A 173 10.52 25.14 5.65
N TYR A 174 9.27 25.06 5.22
CA TYR A 174 8.15 25.71 5.90
C TYR A 174 7.87 25.06 7.26
N LEU A 175 7.85 23.73 7.34
CA LEU A 175 7.64 22.98 8.59
C LEU A 175 8.77 23.26 9.59
N GLN A 176 10.03 23.28 9.13
CA GLN A 176 11.18 23.63 9.96
C GLN A 176 11.07 25.06 10.49
N LYS A 177 10.72 26.05 9.64
CA LYS A 177 10.52 27.45 10.05
C LYS A 177 9.39 27.60 11.06
N LEU A 178 8.38 26.75 11.01
CA LEU A 178 7.26 26.71 11.96
C LEU A 178 7.66 26.09 13.30
N GLY A 179 8.82 25.43 13.38
CA GLY A 179 9.32 24.75 14.58
C GLY A 179 8.70 23.38 14.80
N ILE A 180 8.12 22.77 13.77
CA ILE A 180 7.52 21.43 13.83
C ILE A 180 8.63 20.39 13.85
N ASN A 181 8.53 19.42 14.74
CA ASN A 181 9.44 18.28 14.81
C ASN A 181 8.72 16.91 14.70
N GLN A 182 7.39 16.90 14.58
CA GLN A 182 6.62 15.69 14.31
C GLN A 182 5.44 15.99 13.37
N ILE A 183 5.26 15.20 12.32
CA ILE A 183 4.07 15.28 11.46
C ILE A 183 3.19 14.04 11.64
N HIS A 184 1.88 14.27 11.79
CA HIS A 184 0.87 13.23 11.77
C HIS A 184 0.21 13.23 10.40
N LEU A 185 0.44 12.20 9.63
CA LEU A 185 -0.18 12.04 8.31
C LEU A 185 -1.53 11.35 8.47
N MET A 186 -2.59 12.07 8.12
CA MET A 186 -3.92 11.48 7.95
C MET A 186 -3.84 10.34 6.91
N PRO A 187 -4.85 9.46 6.78
CA PRO A 187 -4.74 8.22 6.01
C PRO A 187 -4.00 8.36 4.68
N VAL A 188 -2.88 7.64 4.56
CA VAL A 188 -2.01 7.62 3.37
C VAL A 188 -2.09 6.31 2.58
N TYR A 189 -2.81 5.31 3.10
CA TYR A 189 -3.00 4.02 2.45
C TYR A 189 -4.00 4.11 1.29
N GLU A 190 -4.06 3.06 0.45
CA GLU A 190 -4.93 3.04 -0.72
C GLU A 190 -6.40 2.81 -0.34
N PHE A 191 -7.25 3.79 -0.58
CA PHE A 191 -8.69 3.76 -0.36
C PHE A 191 -9.46 4.24 -1.60
N ASP A 192 -10.76 3.93 -1.66
CA ASP A 192 -11.65 4.42 -2.73
C ASP A 192 -12.23 5.77 -2.33
N GLU A 193 -11.77 6.84 -2.99
CA GLU A 193 -12.34 8.17 -2.82
C GLU A 193 -13.66 8.38 -3.57
N ASN A 194 -13.98 7.52 -4.55
CA ASN A 194 -15.17 7.61 -5.39
C ASN A 194 -16.35 6.80 -4.85
N GLN A 195 -16.58 6.81 -3.55
CA GLN A 195 -17.75 6.18 -2.93
C GLN A 195 -19.02 6.99 -3.21
N ARG A 196 -20.19 6.55 -2.70
CA ARG A 196 -21.45 7.27 -2.84
C ARG A 196 -21.34 8.74 -2.40
N HIS A 197 -20.57 8.99 -1.35
CA HIS A 197 -20.09 10.32 -0.95
C HIS A 197 -18.57 10.31 -1.11
N VAL A 198 -17.99 11.42 -1.58
CA VAL A 198 -16.52 11.52 -1.76
C VAL A 198 -15.85 11.23 -0.42
N ASN A 199 -15.06 10.16 -0.38
CA ASN A 199 -14.22 9.85 0.77
C ASN A 199 -12.92 10.65 0.66
N TYR A 200 -12.95 11.89 1.14
CA TYR A 200 -11.78 12.76 1.10
C TYR A 200 -10.70 12.36 2.10
N TRP A 201 -11.12 11.93 3.28
CA TRP A 201 -10.24 11.70 4.43
C TRP A 201 -9.57 10.33 4.45
N GLY A 202 -10.08 9.36 3.71
CA GLY A 202 -9.54 8.01 3.64
C GLY A 202 -10.04 7.05 4.72
N TYR A 203 -11.02 7.44 5.52
CA TYR A 203 -11.63 6.54 6.50
C TYR A 203 -12.49 5.48 5.82
N GLY A 204 -12.51 4.27 6.38
CA GLY A 204 -13.31 3.16 5.89
C GLY A 204 -12.49 2.03 5.27
N LYS A 205 -13.11 1.26 4.37
CA LYS A 205 -12.46 0.12 3.71
C LYS A 205 -11.28 0.56 2.85
N ALA A 206 -10.14 -0.07 3.05
CA ALA A 206 -8.89 0.28 2.39
C ALA A 206 -7.97 -0.93 2.20
N TYR A 207 -6.93 -0.74 1.41
CA TYR A 207 -5.78 -1.62 1.30
C TYR A 207 -4.66 -1.03 2.14
N PHE A 208 -4.57 -1.47 3.38
CA PHE A 208 -3.79 -0.82 4.42
C PHE A 208 -2.27 -0.90 4.24
N PHE A 209 -1.75 -1.79 3.38
CA PHE A 209 -0.31 -1.97 3.15
C PHE A 209 0.25 -1.06 2.04
N ALA A 210 -0.59 -0.46 1.23
CA ALA A 210 -0.15 0.31 0.07
C ALA A 210 -0.26 1.81 0.28
N PRO A 211 0.76 2.62 -0.01
CA PRO A 211 0.59 4.06 -0.14
C PRO A 211 -0.42 4.40 -1.24
N LYS A 212 -1.21 5.44 -1.02
CA LYS A 212 -2.24 5.85 -1.96
C LYS A 212 -1.64 6.30 -3.29
N ALA A 213 -1.99 5.60 -4.37
CA ALA A 213 -1.44 5.83 -5.70
C ALA A 213 -1.66 7.28 -6.18
N SER A 214 -2.82 7.88 -5.92
CA SER A 214 -3.12 9.26 -6.33
C SER A 214 -2.47 10.35 -5.46
N TYR A 215 -1.71 9.98 -4.43
CA TYR A 215 -0.85 10.90 -3.67
C TYR A 215 0.59 10.91 -4.17
N ALA A 216 0.86 10.26 -5.29
CA ALA A 216 2.16 10.27 -5.93
C ALA A 216 2.08 10.88 -7.35
N ALA A 217 3.17 11.47 -7.79
CA ALA A 217 3.36 11.89 -9.17
C ALA A 217 3.94 10.76 -10.03
N GLY A 218 4.71 9.86 -9.41
CA GLY A 218 5.34 8.70 -10.01
C GLY A 218 5.06 7.42 -9.24
N ASP A 219 6.07 6.87 -8.56
CA ASP A 219 5.93 5.64 -7.77
C ASP A 219 5.55 5.92 -6.33
N PRO A 220 4.33 5.54 -5.87
CA PRO A 220 3.84 5.90 -4.54
C PRO A 220 4.67 5.29 -3.40
N VAL A 221 5.29 4.12 -3.61
CA VAL A 221 6.12 3.46 -2.61
C VAL A 221 7.40 4.27 -2.39
N ASN A 222 8.09 4.62 -3.47
CA ASN A 222 9.35 5.36 -3.40
C ASN A 222 9.14 6.81 -2.95
N GLU A 223 8.07 7.48 -3.42
CA GLU A 223 7.78 8.86 -2.99
C GLU A 223 7.43 8.93 -1.50
N MET A 224 6.63 7.98 -0.98
CA MET A 224 6.33 7.93 0.45
C MET A 224 7.59 7.65 1.29
N LYS A 225 8.44 6.71 0.86
CA LYS A 225 9.73 6.43 1.53
C LYS A 225 10.66 7.65 1.48
N SER A 226 10.71 8.34 0.34
CA SER A 226 11.50 9.57 0.18
C SER A 226 11.03 10.68 1.11
N LEU A 227 9.71 10.87 1.24
CA LEU A 227 9.13 11.81 2.20
C LEU A 227 9.60 11.50 3.62
N VAL A 228 9.45 10.25 4.08
CA VAL A 228 9.86 9.85 5.43
C VAL A 228 11.36 10.06 5.62
N ARG A 229 12.19 9.63 4.66
CA ARG A 229 13.64 9.83 4.70
C ARG A 229 14.01 11.30 4.87
N GLN A 230 13.42 12.19 4.07
CA GLN A 230 13.72 13.64 4.14
C GLN A 230 13.26 14.27 5.46
N MET A 231 12.11 13.87 5.99
CA MET A 231 11.63 14.32 7.29
C MET A 231 12.59 13.89 8.40
N HIS A 232 12.99 12.62 8.43
CA HIS A 232 13.93 12.11 9.44
C HIS A 232 15.30 12.78 9.37
N LEU A 233 15.85 12.98 8.16
CA LEU A 233 17.12 13.74 7.99
C LEU A 233 17.02 15.18 8.51
N ALA A 234 15.83 15.74 8.52
CA ALA A 234 15.55 17.07 9.08
C ALA A 234 15.20 17.07 10.58
N GLY A 235 15.24 15.91 11.25
CA GLY A 235 14.88 15.75 12.65
C GLY A 235 13.37 15.77 12.93
N ILE A 236 12.55 15.49 11.91
CA ILE A 236 11.08 15.46 12.02
C ILE A 236 10.60 14.02 11.99
N GLU A 237 9.90 13.58 13.03
CA GLU A 237 9.24 12.28 13.09
C GLU A 237 8.00 12.23 12.19
N VAL A 238 7.73 11.05 11.62
CA VAL A 238 6.53 10.80 10.83
C VAL A 238 5.67 9.77 11.51
N ILE A 239 4.43 10.14 11.82
CA ILE A 239 3.40 9.30 12.42
C ILE A 239 2.30 9.08 11.40
N LEU A 240 1.83 7.85 11.23
CA LEU A 240 0.69 7.53 10.38
C LEU A 240 -0.58 7.33 11.21
N GLU A 241 -1.67 7.93 10.79
CA GLU A 241 -3.00 7.65 11.32
C GLU A 241 -3.62 6.46 10.58
N MET A 242 -3.92 5.37 11.30
CA MET A 242 -4.47 4.14 10.72
C MET A 242 -5.76 3.70 11.41
N PRO A 243 -6.90 4.26 11.03
CA PRO A 243 -8.22 3.83 11.53
C PRO A 243 -8.67 2.55 10.81
N PHE A 244 -8.46 1.41 11.46
CA PHE A 244 -8.93 0.13 10.94
C PHE A 244 -10.45 0.02 11.08
N THR A 245 -11.09 -0.55 10.05
CA THR A 245 -12.54 -0.75 10.04
C THR A 245 -12.95 -1.98 10.85
N GLU A 246 -14.19 -1.96 11.32
CA GLU A 246 -14.79 -3.16 11.92
C GLU A 246 -14.71 -4.35 10.96
N GLY A 247 -14.36 -5.52 11.52
CA GLY A 247 -14.16 -6.74 10.74
C GLY A 247 -12.74 -6.92 10.17
N THR A 248 -11.83 -5.94 10.33
CA THR A 248 -10.41 -6.16 10.06
C THR A 248 -9.85 -7.14 11.08
N THR A 249 -9.21 -8.22 10.62
CA THR A 249 -8.65 -9.25 11.51
C THR A 249 -7.46 -8.73 12.29
N PHE A 250 -7.28 -9.21 13.52
CA PHE A 250 -6.15 -8.81 14.35
C PHE A 250 -4.80 -9.14 13.70
N SER A 251 -4.70 -10.28 13.01
CA SER A 251 -3.48 -10.65 12.27
C SER A 251 -3.13 -9.64 11.19
N LEU A 252 -4.12 -9.20 10.40
CA LEU A 252 -3.90 -8.19 9.36
C LEU A 252 -3.46 -6.85 9.98
N ILE A 253 -4.08 -6.44 11.10
CA ILE A 253 -3.69 -5.21 11.82
C ILE A 253 -2.23 -5.31 12.25
N LEU A 254 -1.86 -6.40 12.94
CA LEU A 254 -0.50 -6.58 13.46
C LEU A 254 0.54 -6.61 12.33
N ASP A 255 0.27 -7.35 11.26
CA ASP A 255 1.16 -7.43 10.10
C ASP A 255 1.28 -6.07 9.41
N CYS A 256 0.18 -5.32 9.32
CA CYS A 256 0.17 -3.98 8.76
C CYS A 256 1.02 -3.00 9.58
N LEU A 257 0.84 -2.97 10.89
CA LEU A 257 1.63 -2.12 11.78
C LEU A 257 3.12 -2.43 11.68
N ARG A 258 3.49 -3.72 11.74
CA ARG A 258 4.87 -4.17 11.55
C ARG A 258 5.43 -3.74 10.19
N TYR A 259 4.64 -3.91 9.13
CA TYR A 259 5.05 -3.53 7.78
C TYR A 259 5.39 -2.04 7.68
N TRP A 260 4.55 -1.14 8.17
CA TRP A 260 4.81 0.28 8.11
C TRP A 260 6.01 0.70 8.97
N VAL A 261 6.14 0.14 10.17
CA VAL A 261 7.31 0.41 11.03
C VAL A 261 8.61 -0.11 10.41
N MET A 262 8.61 -1.33 9.90
CA MET A 262 9.82 -1.97 9.38
C MET A 262 10.23 -1.48 7.99
N GLN A 263 9.24 -1.18 7.12
CA GLN A 263 9.49 -0.87 5.70
C GLN A 263 9.48 0.62 5.40
N TYR A 264 8.81 1.43 6.22
CA TYR A 264 8.73 2.89 6.05
C TYR A 264 9.36 3.67 7.20
N HIS A 265 9.85 2.99 8.23
CA HIS A 265 10.49 3.59 9.40
C HIS A 265 9.64 4.64 10.10
N VAL A 266 8.33 4.52 10.05
CA VAL A 266 7.37 5.43 10.69
C VAL A 266 6.86 4.89 12.00
N ALA A 267 6.36 5.75 12.88
CA ALA A 267 5.49 5.32 13.97
C ALA A 267 4.03 5.33 13.51
N VAL A 268 3.17 4.59 14.19
CA VAL A 268 1.76 4.47 13.83
C VAL A 268 0.90 4.78 15.03
N SER A 269 -0.01 5.76 14.87
CA SER A 269 -1.16 5.93 15.75
C SER A 269 -2.35 5.21 15.13
N TYR A 270 -2.91 4.22 15.81
CA TYR A 270 -4.05 3.51 15.29
C TYR A 270 -5.27 3.64 16.18
N THR A 271 -6.46 3.69 15.56
CA THR A 271 -7.74 3.65 16.26
C THR A 271 -8.58 2.53 15.68
N HIS A 272 -9.23 1.77 16.57
CA HIS A 272 -10.29 0.86 16.17
C HIS A 272 -11.62 1.62 16.20
N LEU A 273 -12.43 1.55 15.15
CA LEU A 273 -13.74 2.21 15.10
C LEU A 273 -14.79 1.60 16.05
N ARG A 274 -14.38 0.76 16.98
CA ARG A 274 -15.17 0.38 18.16
C ARG A 274 -14.59 1.04 19.39
N ALA A 275 -15.36 2.02 19.88
CA ALA A 275 -15.42 2.53 21.26
C ALA A 275 -14.13 2.52 22.10
N HIS A 276 -13.62 3.71 22.40
CA HIS A 276 -13.03 4.09 23.70
C HIS A 276 -11.94 3.20 24.33
N GLU A 277 -11.00 2.66 23.55
CA GLU A 277 -9.75 2.17 24.15
C GLU A 277 -8.56 2.69 23.33
N THR A 278 -7.97 3.75 23.82
CA THR A 278 -6.63 4.19 23.43
C THR A 278 -5.63 3.23 24.05
N CYS A 279 -5.07 2.31 23.27
CA CYS A 279 -3.81 1.67 23.64
C CYS A 279 -2.67 2.62 23.25
N ALA A 280 -2.33 3.52 24.17
CA ALA A 280 -1.01 4.08 24.28
C ALA A 280 -0.20 3.06 25.08
N ASP A 281 0.88 2.56 24.49
CA ASP A 281 1.98 1.78 25.06
C ASP A 281 2.22 0.46 24.32
N LEU A 282 2.99 0.58 23.26
CA LEU A 282 3.88 -0.48 22.77
C LEU A 282 5.26 0.12 22.55
#